data_2faaa3200f617ada209b8305da5f7db3
#
_entry.id   2faaa3200f617ada209b8305da5f7db3
#
_cell.length_a   1.000
_cell.length_b   1.000
_cell.length_c   1.000
_cell.angle_alpha   90.00
_cell.angle_beta   90.00
_cell.angle_gamma   90.00
#
_symmetry.space_group_name_H-M   'P 1'
#
loop_
_entity.id
_entity.type
_entity.pdbx_description
1 polymer ?
#
loop_
_entity_poly.entity_id
_entity_poly.type
_entity_poly.pdbx_seq_one_letter_code
_entity_poly.pdbx_strand_id
1 'polypeptide(L)'
;LASVTVVGSPANVPEAIRAAVPVSPSAYPGTRLALYASTYQFFRFTKFHLRWVPAVPNTLWCQFVVYIDLDPNSDPTTIPTVEQLNRRATAQTGSQQFNFIDNKRIPMPLRADQQQFFTGDPVQNLRFNTQGYVYLVQITDAVDFNGVLLPNGFKAGQLYLDWSVIFNTPSLGEDVLALRGPSTDEKIERTRAVVFDGTPF
;
A
#
# COMPACT_ATOMS: atom_id res chain seq x y z
N LEU A 1 9.14 1.95 2.90
CA LEU A 1 9.62 3.28 3.25
C LEU A 1 9.57 4.19 2.03
N ALA A 2 8.67 5.15 2.02
CA ALA A 2 8.61 6.16 0.97
C ALA A 2 8.71 7.55 1.61
N SER A 3 9.59 8.39 1.07
CA SER A 3 9.59 9.81 1.38
C SER A 3 8.46 10.47 0.62
N VAL A 4 7.61 11.21 1.32
CA VAL A 4 6.48 11.93 0.75
C VAL A 4 6.80 13.42 0.68
N THR A 5 6.56 14.00 -0.48
CA THR A 5 6.68 15.43 -0.72
C THR A 5 5.31 16.05 -0.94
N VAL A 6 5.18 17.34 -0.66
CA VAL A 6 3.96 18.12 -0.94
C VAL A 6 4.17 19.05 -2.13
N VAL A 7 3.05 19.50 -2.66
CA VAL A 7 2.94 20.60 -3.62
C VAL A 7 2.30 21.77 -2.89
N GLY A 8 2.77 22.98 -3.13
CA GLY A 8 2.20 24.17 -2.48
C GLY A 8 0.69 24.25 -2.68
N SER A 9 0.24 24.23 -3.92
CA SER A 9 -1.17 24.13 -4.29
C SER A 9 -1.33 23.14 -5.44
N PRO A 10 -1.98 21.96 -5.25
CA PRO A 10 -2.14 21.00 -6.32
C PRO A 10 -3.07 21.53 -7.43
N ALA A 11 -2.53 21.74 -8.63
CA ALA A 11 -3.29 22.26 -9.76
C ALA A 11 -4.09 21.17 -10.50
N ASN A 12 -3.69 19.91 -10.36
CA ASN A 12 -4.30 18.78 -11.05
C ASN A 12 -4.30 17.52 -10.18
N VAL A 13 -5.03 16.50 -10.60
CA VAL A 13 -5.21 15.25 -9.86
C VAL A 13 -3.89 14.50 -9.65
N PRO A 14 -3.01 14.32 -10.64
CA PRO A 14 -1.69 13.70 -10.43
C PRO A 14 -0.84 14.41 -9.38
N GLU A 15 -0.92 15.74 -9.30
CA GLU A 15 -0.22 16.50 -8.27
C GLU A 15 -0.83 16.34 -6.88
N ALA A 16 -2.13 16.13 -6.78
CA ALA A 16 -2.79 15.89 -5.50
C ALA A 16 -2.49 14.50 -4.93
N ILE A 17 -2.23 13.49 -5.78
CA ILE A 17 -1.89 12.14 -5.34
C ILE A 17 -0.41 12.10 -4.93
N ARG A 18 -0.15 12.01 -3.62
CA ARG A 18 1.22 12.03 -3.06
C ARG A 18 1.85 10.65 -2.94
N ALA A 19 1.05 9.60 -2.81
CA ALA A 19 1.51 8.23 -2.85
C ALA A 19 0.39 7.30 -3.34
N ALA A 20 0.78 6.27 -4.09
CA ALA A 20 -0.05 5.14 -4.45
C ALA A 20 0.70 3.86 -4.04
N VAL A 21 0.14 3.12 -3.09
CA VAL A 21 0.81 1.98 -2.46
C VAL A 21 0.01 0.72 -2.77
N PRO A 22 0.52 -0.20 -3.60
CA PRO A 22 -0.17 -1.44 -3.89
C PRO A 22 -0.16 -2.39 -2.68
N VAL A 23 -1.28 -3.03 -2.42
CA VAL A 23 -1.43 -4.06 -1.39
C VAL A 23 -1.07 -5.42 -2.01
N SER A 24 0.21 -5.57 -2.36
CA SER A 24 0.79 -6.77 -2.96
C SER A 24 2.20 -6.98 -2.42
N PRO A 25 2.59 -8.20 -1.99
CA PRO A 25 3.89 -8.44 -1.39
C PRO A 25 5.04 -8.30 -2.40
N SER A 26 4.82 -8.61 -3.66
CA SER A 26 5.81 -8.48 -4.74
C SER A 26 6.15 -7.03 -5.12
N ALA A 27 5.31 -6.07 -4.70
CA ALA A 27 5.52 -4.65 -4.98
C ALA A 27 6.66 -4.01 -4.17
N TYR A 28 7.28 -4.73 -3.22
CA TYR A 28 8.30 -4.19 -2.33
C TYR A 28 9.65 -4.90 -2.51
N PRO A 29 10.34 -4.70 -3.66
CA PRO A 29 11.60 -5.37 -3.94
C PRO A 29 12.66 -5.08 -2.88
N GLY A 30 13.52 -6.05 -2.59
CA GLY A 30 14.57 -5.93 -1.58
C GLY A 30 14.10 -6.11 -0.14
N THR A 31 12.81 -6.39 0.09
CA THR A 31 12.26 -6.69 1.42
C THR A 31 12.10 -8.19 1.63
N ARG A 32 12.01 -8.60 2.91
CA ARG A 32 11.65 -9.99 3.26
C ARG A 32 10.28 -10.38 2.70
N LEU A 33 9.37 -9.41 2.57
CA LEU A 33 8.05 -9.63 2.02
C LEU A 33 8.11 -10.10 0.56
N ALA A 34 8.91 -9.42 -0.27
CA ALA A 34 9.12 -9.83 -1.66
C ALA A 34 9.86 -11.19 -1.76
N LEU A 35 10.80 -11.48 -0.85
CA LEU A 35 11.46 -12.77 -0.79
C LEU A 35 10.46 -13.90 -0.52
N TYR A 36 9.56 -13.75 0.45
CA TYR A 36 8.51 -14.73 0.70
C TYR A 36 7.53 -14.83 -0.48
N ALA A 37 7.19 -13.72 -1.12
CA ALA A 37 6.35 -13.72 -2.32
C ALA A 37 6.95 -14.58 -3.45
N SER A 38 8.26 -14.63 -3.59
CA SER A 38 8.92 -15.48 -4.60
C SER A 38 8.91 -16.98 -4.28
N THR A 39 8.65 -17.35 -3.01
CA THR A 39 8.65 -18.75 -2.54
C THR A 39 7.24 -19.34 -2.38
N TYR A 40 6.21 -18.51 -2.45
CA TYR A 40 4.82 -18.95 -2.29
C TYR A 40 3.98 -18.51 -3.51
N GLN A 41 2.92 -19.26 -3.79
CA GLN A 41 2.02 -18.97 -4.93
C GLN A 41 0.90 -18.01 -4.58
N PHE A 42 0.44 -18.02 -3.33
CA PHE A 42 -0.69 -17.23 -2.89
C PHE A 42 -0.37 -16.45 -1.62
N PHE A 43 -1.00 -15.30 -1.51
CA PHE A 43 -0.93 -14.47 -0.32
C PHE A 43 -2.30 -13.89 0.04
N ARG A 44 -2.42 -13.42 1.28
CA ARG A 44 -3.51 -12.59 1.77
C ARG A 44 -3.01 -11.73 2.92
N PHE A 45 -3.11 -10.42 2.78
CA PHE A 45 -2.91 -9.55 3.93
C PHE A 45 -4.10 -9.64 4.88
N THR A 46 -3.84 -9.82 6.16
CA THR A 46 -4.82 -9.81 7.24
C THR A 46 -4.81 -8.50 8.00
N LYS A 47 -3.67 -7.80 7.99
CA LYS A 47 -3.53 -6.44 8.52
C LYS A 47 -2.67 -5.63 7.56
N PHE A 48 -3.06 -4.39 7.35
CA PHE A 48 -2.31 -3.42 6.57
C PHE A 48 -2.54 -2.04 7.17
N HIS A 49 -1.49 -1.49 7.76
CA HIS A 49 -1.54 -0.18 8.40
C HIS A 49 -0.52 0.72 7.74
N LEU A 50 -0.92 1.96 7.50
CA LEU A 50 0.00 3.03 7.18
C LEU A 50 0.40 3.74 8.47
N ARG A 51 1.70 4.01 8.61
CA ARG A 51 2.22 4.86 9.66
C ARG A 51 2.87 6.08 9.03
N TRP A 52 2.30 7.22 9.30
CA TRP A 52 2.85 8.51 8.90
C TRP A 52 3.77 9.05 9.98
N VAL A 53 4.99 9.42 9.62
CA VAL A 53 5.96 10.07 10.49
C VAL A 53 6.32 11.42 9.87
N PRO A 54 5.91 12.55 10.49
CA PRO A 54 6.20 13.87 9.98
C PRO A 54 7.70 14.18 10.04
N ALA A 55 8.18 14.96 9.08
CA ALA A 55 9.53 15.51 9.06
C ALA A 55 9.52 17.05 9.03
N VAL A 56 8.43 17.65 9.51
CA VAL A 56 8.15 19.09 9.42
C VAL A 56 7.89 19.69 10.81
N PRO A 57 8.19 20.97 11.02
CA PRO A 57 7.84 21.68 12.23
C PRO A 57 6.33 21.93 12.32
N ASN A 58 5.82 22.18 13.53
CA ASN A 58 4.40 22.46 13.81
C ASN A 58 3.88 23.79 13.27
N THR A 59 4.75 24.59 12.63
CA THR A 59 4.41 25.88 12.03
C THR A 59 3.87 25.78 10.60
N LEU A 60 3.83 24.58 10.05
CA LEU A 60 3.36 24.33 8.70
C LEU A 60 1.99 23.68 8.73
N TRP A 61 1.20 23.89 7.67
CA TRP A 61 -0.15 23.35 7.56
C TRP A 61 -0.36 22.68 6.20
N CYS A 62 -0.88 21.46 6.24
CA CYS A 62 -1.38 20.75 5.06
C CYS A 62 -2.21 19.55 5.54
N GLN A 63 -3.32 19.27 4.88
CA GLN A 63 -4.14 18.10 5.19
C GLN A 63 -4.02 17.03 4.11
N PHE A 64 -3.92 15.81 4.58
CA PHE A 64 -3.98 14.61 3.77
C PHE A 64 -5.25 13.83 4.06
N VAL A 65 -5.71 13.10 3.04
CA VAL A 65 -6.63 11.99 3.21
C VAL A 65 -5.96 10.71 2.72
N VAL A 66 -6.12 9.66 3.49
CA VAL A 66 -5.72 8.29 3.11
C VAL A 66 -6.97 7.45 2.93
N TYR A 67 -7.02 6.71 1.84
CA TYR A 67 -8.07 5.72 1.60
C TYR A 67 -7.52 4.51 0.87
N ILE A 68 -8.25 3.39 0.94
CA ILE A 68 -7.98 2.20 0.14
C ILE A 68 -9.01 2.05 -0.95
N ASP A 69 -8.57 1.82 -2.17
CA ASP A 69 -9.41 1.37 -3.27
C ASP A 69 -9.22 -0.14 -3.45
N LEU A 70 -10.29 -0.90 -3.23
CA LEU A 70 -10.28 -2.35 -3.32
C LEU A 70 -10.48 -2.86 -4.76
N ASP A 71 -10.76 -1.97 -5.70
CA ASP A 71 -10.69 -2.28 -7.14
C ASP A 71 -9.32 -1.85 -7.67
N PRO A 72 -8.38 -2.77 -7.89
CA PRO A 72 -7.05 -2.43 -8.35
C PRO A 72 -7.00 -1.89 -9.78
N ASN A 73 -8.08 -2.02 -10.55
CA ASN A 73 -8.19 -1.41 -11.88
C ASN A 73 -8.73 0.03 -11.83
N SER A 74 -9.11 0.50 -10.66
CA SER A 74 -9.56 1.86 -10.49
C SER A 74 -8.37 2.81 -10.52
N ASP A 75 -8.33 3.69 -11.52
CA ASP A 75 -7.30 4.72 -11.66
C ASP A 75 -7.85 6.09 -11.25
N PRO A 76 -7.47 6.62 -10.09
CA PRO A 76 -7.94 7.93 -9.65
C PRO A 76 -7.38 9.08 -10.50
N THR A 77 -6.33 8.86 -11.30
CA THR A 77 -5.77 9.90 -12.19
C THR A 77 -6.72 10.27 -13.34
N THR A 78 -7.69 9.40 -13.64
CA THR A 78 -8.72 9.67 -14.65
C THR A 78 -9.79 10.65 -14.19
N ILE A 79 -9.82 11.00 -12.91
CA ILE A 79 -10.77 11.98 -12.35
C ILE A 79 -10.40 13.37 -12.87
N PRO A 80 -11.36 14.15 -13.41
CA PRO A 80 -11.04 15.38 -14.11
C PRO A 80 -10.58 16.52 -13.19
N THR A 81 -11.01 16.55 -11.92
CA THR A 81 -10.70 17.66 -11.01
C THR A 81 -10.25 17.20 -9.63
N VAL A 82 -9.41 18.01 -8.98
CA VAL A 82 -8.94 17.76 -7.60
C VAL A 82 -10.12 17.72 -6.62
N GLU A 83 -11.13 18.55 -6.82
CA GLU A 83 -12.31 18.57 -5.96
C GLU A 83 -13.10 17.25 -6.02
N GLN A 84 -13.28 16.69 -7.21
CA GLN A 84 -13.93 15.39 -7.38
C GLN A 84 -13.10 14.25 -6.77
N LEU A 85 -11.76 14.31 -6.91
CA LEU A 85 -10.87 13.38 -6.24
C LEU A 85 -11.03 13.47 -4.72
N ASN A 86 -11.05 14.68 -4.15
CA ASN A 86 -11.21 14.88 -2.72
C ASN A 86 -12.55 14.34 -2.21
N ARG A 87 -13.65 14.60 -2.93
CA ARG A 87 -14.97 14.04 -2.62
C ARG A 87 -14.96 12.50 -2.65
N ARG A 88 -14.35 11.92 -3.69
CA ARG A 88 -14.20 10.46 -3.79
C ARG A 88 -13.37 9.90 -2.64
N ALA A 89 -12.20 10.49 -2.38
CA ALA A 89 -11.28 10.03 -1.34
C ALA A 89 -11.93 10.07 0.05
N THR A 90 -12.68 11.12 0.36
CA THR A 90 -13.37 11.27 1.66
C THR A 90 -14.60 10.38 1.80
N ALA A 91 -15.25 10.01 0.69
CA ALA A 91 -16.42 9.13 0.69
C ALA A 91 -16.09 7.65 0.78
N GLN A 92 -14.82 7.24 0.58
CA GLN A 92 -14.41 5.84 0.66
C GLN A 92 -14.48 5.30 2.10
N THR A 93 -14.95 4.07 2.22
CA THR A 93 -15.04 3.40 3.54
C THR A 93 -13.65 3.29 4.18
N GLY A 94 -13.54 3.74 5.44
CA GLY A 94 -12.28 3.71 6.18
C GLY A 94 -11.28 4.80 5.77
N SER A 95 -11.70 5.78 4.96
CA SER A 95 -10.88 6.96 4.70
C SER A 95 -10.60 7.72 6.01
N GLN A 96 -9.39 8.23 6.14
CA GLN A 96 -9.00 9.04 7.29
C GLN A 96 -8.29 10.31 6.84
N GLN A 97 -8.72 11.42 7.43
CA GLN A 97 -8.06 12.72 7.26
C GLN A 97 -7.12 12.98 8.43
N PHE A 98 -6.01 13.63 8.15
CA PHE A 98 -5.04 14.04 9.16
C PHE A 98 -4.20 15.21 8.67
N ASN A 99 -3.66 15.97 9.63
CA ASN A 99 -2.69 16.99 9.31
C ASN A 99 -1.30 16.35 9.13
N PHE A 100 -0.51 16.83 8.19
CA PHE A 100 0.81 16.27 7.88
C PHE A 100 1.83 16.40 9.03
N ILE A 101 1.57 17.22 10.04
CA ILE A 101 2.36 17.31 11.28
C ILE A 101 2.03 16.22 12.31
N ASP A 102 0.91 15.51 12.15
CA ASP A 102 0.48 14.49 13.10
C ASP A 102 1.24 13.18 12.86
N ASN A 103 1.84 12.60 13.90
CA ASN A 103 2.30 11.21 13.83
C ASN A 103 1.08 10.29 13.94
N LYS A 104 0.79 9.55 12.88
CA LYS A 104 -0.47 8.79 12.81
C LYS A 104 -0.26 7.38 12.26
N ARG A 105 -0.93 6.42 12.90
CA ARG A 105 -1.09 5.06 12.41
C ARG A 105 -2.52 4.86 11.95
N ILE A 106 -2.69 4.46 10.69
CA ILE A 106 -3.96 4.42 10.00
C ILE A 106 -4.21 2.97 9.55
N PRO A 107 -5.19 2.27 10.16
CA PRO A 107 -5.57 0.94 9.70
C PRO A 107 -6.32 1.04 8.37
N MET A 108 -5.94 0.21 7.39
CA MET A 108 -6.63 0.11 6.12
C MET A 108 -7.66 -1.02 6.18
N PRO A 109 -8.93 -0.78 5.86
CA PRO A 109 -9.95 -1.81 5.82
C PRO A 109 -9.71 -2.71 4.61
N LEU A 110 -9.21 -3.92 4.86
CA LEU A 110 -9.11 -4.97 3.86
C LEU A 110 -10.42 -5.73 3.76
N ARG A 111 -10.65 -6.43 2.64
CA ARG A 111 -11.79 -7.32 2.50
C ARG A 111 -11.71 -8.42 3.56
N ALA A 112 -12.83 -8.67 4.23
CA ALA A 112 -12.95 -9.72 5.24
C ALA A 112 -13.10 -11.13 4.64
N ASP A 113 -13.30 -11.23 3.32
CA ASP A 113 -13.40 -12.50 2.63
C ASP A 113 -12.08 -13.29 2.71
N GLN A 114 -12.18 -14.60 2.51
CA GLN A 114 -11.01 -15.48 2.55
C GLN A 114 -10.30 -15.53 1.18
N GLN A 115 -10.55 -14.58 0.29
CA GLN A 115 -9.95 -14.55 -1.02
C GLN A 115 -8.42 -14.49 -0.92
N GLN A 116 -7.76 -15.34 -1.69
CA GLN A 116 -6.32 -15.39 -1.83
C GLN A 116 -5.93 -14.78 -3.17
N PHE A 117 -4.77 -14.15 -3.20
CA PHE A 117 -4.21 -13.49 -4.37
C PHE A 117 -2.90 -14.16 -4.77
N PHE A 118 -2.57 -14.13 -6.04
CA PHE A 118 -1.32 -14.67 -6.55
C PHE A 118 -0.15 -13.74 -6.21
N THR A 119 1.01 -14.32 -5.94
CA THR A 119 2.25 -13.58 -5.63
C THR A 119 2.99 -13.07 -6.86
N GLY A 120 2.44 -13.26 -8.06
CA GLY A 120 3.05 -12.83 -9.32
C GLY A 120 3.27 -11.33 -9.45
N ASP A 121 3.70 -10.90 -10.64
CA ASP A 121 3.94 -9.50 -10.96
C ASP A 121 2.68 -8.64 -10.71
N PRO A 122 2.74 -7.62 -9.83
CA PRO A 122 1.59 -6.78 -9.52
C PRO A 122 1.11 -5.94 -10.72
N VAL A 123 1.91 -5.82 -11.78
CA VAL A 123 1.54 -5.09 -13.01
C VAL A 123 0.68 -5.95 -13.93
N GLN A 124 0.87 -7.28 -13.88
CA GLN A 124 0.10 -8.22 -14.69
C GLN A 124 -1.11 -8.73 -13.89
N ASN A 125 -2.29 -8.67 -14.50
CA ASN A 125 -3.52 -9.20 -13.89
C ASN A 125 -3.79 -8.63 -12.48
N LEU A 126 -3.82 -7.32 -12.34
CA LEU A 126 -3.95 -6.58 -11.07
C LEU A 126 -5.00 -7.15 -10.11
N ARG A 127 -6.17 -7.59 -10.63
CA ARG A 127 -7.25 -8.16 -9.81
C ARG A 127 -6.88 -9.45 -9.09
N PHE A 128 -5.92 -10.20 -9.64
CA PHE A 128 -5.48 -11.47 -9.06
C PHE A 128 -4.22 -11.33 -8.21
N ASN A 129 -3.41 -10.29 -8.46
CA ASN A 129 -2.10 -10.12 -7.84
C ASN A 129 -2.06 -8.96 -6.82
N THR A 130 -3.15 -8.22 -6.67
CA THR A 130 -3.20 -7.05 -5.78
C THR A 130 -4.53 -7.02 -5.03
N GLN A 131 -4.46 -6.86 -3.72
CA GLN A 131 -5.63 -6.79 -2.85
C GLN A 131 -6.32 -5.41 -2.88
N GLY A 132 -5.67 -4.42 -3.49
CA GLY A 132 -6.11 -3.04 -3.67
C GLY A 132 -4.95 -2.06 -3.71
N TYR A 133 -5.26 -0.79 -3.79
CA TYR A 133 -4.30 0.30 -3.71
C TYR A 133 -4.66 1.25 -2.57
N VAL A 134 -3.67 1.66 -1.81
CA VAL A 134 -3.81 2.72 -0.81
C VAL A 134 -3.28 4.01 -1.39
N TYR A 135 -4.11 5.03 -1.38
CA TYR A 135 -3.78 6.36 -1.89
C TYR A 135 -3.64 7.35 -0.74
N LEU A 136 -2.59 8.16 -0.81
CA LEU A 136 -2.41 9.34 0.02
C LEU A 136 -2.64 10.57 -0.86
N VAL A 137 -3.65 11.35 -0.55
CA VAL A 137 -4.07 12.53 -1.32
C VAL A 137 -3.92 13.78 -0.49
N GLN A 138 -3.31 14.79 -1.06
CA GLN A 138 -3.24 16.14 -0.51
C GLN A 138 -4.55 16.86 -0.82
N ILE A 139 -5.28 17.30 0.21
CA ILE A 139 -6.61 17.91 0.06
C ILE A 139 -6.62 19.42 0.29
N THR A 140 -5.57 19.99 0.87
CA THR A 140 -5.43 21.43 1.06
C THR A 140 -4.09 21.92 0.55
N ASP A 141 -3.99 23.21 0.35
CA ASP A 141 -2.72 23.86 0.10
C ASP A 141 -1.74 23.62 1.26
N ALA A 142 -0.47 23.49 0.91
CA ALA A 142 0.60 23.38 1.89
C ALA A 142 1.18 24.78 2.14
N VAL A 143 0.97 25.29 3.35
CA VAL A 143 1.34 26.68 3.71
C VAL A 143 2.15 26.76 4.99
N ASP A 144 2.89 27.83 5.15
CA ASP A 144 3.54 28.20 6.40
C ASP A 144 2.56 28.97 7.33
N PHE A 145 3.03 29.36 8.50
CA PHE A 145 2.24 30.12 9.49
C PHE A 145 1.80 31.51 9.02
N ASN A 146 2.43 32.07 7.97
CA ASN A 146 2.04 33.32 7.31
C ASN A 146 1.06 33.11 6.16
N GLY A 147 0.67 31.86 5.86
CA GLY A 147 -0.16 31.53 4.70
C GLY A 147 0.60 31.49 3.37
N VAL A 148 1.94 31.51 3.38
CA VAL A 148 2.75 31.41 2.17
C VAL A 148 2.84 29.94 1.73
N LEU A 149 2.63 29.70 0.44
CA LEU A 149 2.70 28.35 -0.14
C LEU A 149 4.13 27.77 0.00
N LEU A 150 4.20 26.51 0.39
CA LEU A 150 5.46 25.78 0.42
C LEU A 150 5.94 25.48 -1.01
N PRO A 151 7.25 25.37 -1.24
CA PRO A 151 7.78 25.01 -2.55
C PRO A 151 7.36 23.57 -2.93
N ASN A 152 7.11 23.36 -4.22
CA ASN A 152 6.84 22.03 -4.75
C ASN A 152 8.04 21.10 -4.50
N GLY A 153 7.74 19.87 -4.07
CA GLY A 153 8.75 18.90 -3.70
C GLY A 153 9.27 19.04 -2.26
N PHE A 154 8.69 19.91 -1.45
CA PHE A 154 9.03 20.03 -0.03
C PHE A 154 8.75 18.69 0.69
N LYS A 155 9.74 18.19 1.43
CA LYS A 155 9.66 16.90 2.12
C LYS A 155 8.78 17.02 3.37
N ALA A 156 7.59 16.42 3.31
CA ALA A 156 6.61 16.48 4.40
C ALA A 156 6.85 15.43 5.48
N GLY A 157 7.27 14.23 5.10
CA GLY A 157 7.47 13.13 6.03
C GLY A 157 7.80 11.82 5.36
N GLN A 158 7.63 10.75 6.12
CA GLN A 158 7.88 9.39 5.67
C GLN A 158 6.67 8.51 5.91
N LEU A 159 6.38 7.65 4.94
CA LEU A 159 5.32 6.67 5.01
C LEU A 159 5.93 5.28 5.26
N TYR A 160 5.48 4.64 6.33
CA TYR A 160 5.85 3.27 6.69
C TYR A 160 4.64 2.37 6.54
N LEU A 161 4.92 1.08 6.34
CA LEU A 161 3.89 0.04 6.26
C LEU A 161 4.10 -0.95 7.40
N ASP A 162 3.05 -1.18 8.19
CA ASP A 162 2.98 -2.27 9.15
C ASP A 162 1.95 -3.28 8.60
N TRP A 163 2.31 -4.54 8.52
CA TRP A 163 1.47 -5.54 7.87
C TRP A 163 1.53 -6.90 8.54
N SER A 164 0.47 -7.69 8.36
CA SER A 164 0.47 -9.13 8.58
C SER A 164 -0.06 -9.81 7.34
N VAL A 165 0.63 -10.84 6.88
CA VAL A 165 0.30 -11.58 5.67
C VAL A 165 0.33 -13.08 5.92
N ILE A 166 -0.59 -13.78 5.26
CA ILE A 166 -0.61 -15.24 5.21
C ILE A 166 -0.18 -15.64 3.80
N PHE A 167 0.82 -16.50 3.73
CA PHE A 167 1.26 -17.12 2.49
C PHE A 167 0.80 -18.57 2.45
N ASN A 168 0.36 -19.03 1.27
CA ASN A 168 -0.09 -20.39 1.05
C ASN A 168 0.55 -20.97 -0.20
N THR A 169 0.67 -22.30 -0.21
CA THR A 169 1.18 -23.10 -1.31
C THR A 169 2.59 -22.67 -1.71
N PRO A 170 3.64 -23.34 -1.16
CA PRO A 170 5.01 -23.06 -1.57
C PRO A 170 5.16 -23.23 -3.09
N SER A 171 5.82 -22.30 -3.75
CA SER A 171 6.27 -22.45 -5.11
C SER A 171 7.46 -23.41 -5.09
N LEU A 172 7.25 -24.62 -5.57
CA LEU A 172 8.36 -25.54 -5.85
C LEU A 172 9.07 -24.98 -7.08
N GLY A 173 10.26 -24.38 -6.91
CA GLY A 173 11.12 -24.02 -8.04
C GLY A 173 11.37 -25.25 -8.93
N GLU A 174 11.55 -25.04 -10.22
CA GLU A 174 11.82 -26.12 -11.18
C GLU A 174 12.97 -27.05 -10.73
N ASP A 175 13.96 -26.52 -10.02
CA ASP A 175 15.08 -27.28 -9.46
C ASP A 175 14.69 -28.32 -8.40
N VAL A 176 13.59 -28.10 -7.68
CA VAL A 176 13.08 -29.04 -6.68
C VAL A 176 12.29 -30.17 -7.33
N LEU A 177 11.64 -29.91 -8.44
CA LEU A 177 10.94 -30.93 -9.24
C LEU A 177 11.94 -31.90 -9.91
N ALA A 178 13.13 -31.42 -10.29
CA ALA A 178 14.19 -32.24 -10.87
C ALA A 178 14.81 -33.23 -9.87
N LEU A 179 14.73 -32.95 -8.56
CA LEU A 179 15.24 -33.82 -7.50
C LEU A 179 14.23 -34.88 -7.01
N ARG A 180 12.97 -34.78 -7.40
CA ARG A 180 11.97 -35.81 -7.15
C ARG A 180 12.06 -36.88 -8.25
N GLY A 181 12.81 -37.92 -7.99
CA GLY A 181 12.63 -39.17 -8.71
C GLY A 181 11.14 -39.62 -8.62
N PRO A 182 10.69 -40.57 -9.46
CA PRO A 182 9.28 -40.98 -9.52
C PRO A 182 8.83 -41.45 -8.13
N SER A 183 8.08 -40.62 -7.42
CA SER A 183 7.56 -40.95 -6.11
C SER A 183 6.23 -41.67 -6.27
N THR A 184 6.22 -42.91 -5.88
CA THR A 184 5.06 -43.68 -5.48
C THR A 184 4.33 -42.91 -4.37
N ASP A 185 3.06 -42.60 -4.64
CA ASP A 185 1.97 -42.27 -3.71
C ASP A 185 2.34 -41.80 -2.27
N GLU A 186 2.85 -40.59 -2.10
CA GLU A 186 2.80 -39.91 -0.82
C GLU A 186 1.70 -38.85 -0.83
N LYS A 187 0.71 -39.03 0.06
CA LYS A 187 -0.28 -38.02 0.40
C LYS A 187 0.44 -36.73 0.78
N ILE A 188 0.30 -35.71 -0.07
CA ILE A 188 0.78 -34.36 0.26
C ILE A 188 -0.03 -33.87 1.46
N GLU A 189 0.56 -33.90 2.64
CA GLU A 189 0.02 -33.19 3.80
C GLU A 189 -0.10 -31.72 3.43
N ARG A 190 -1.30 -31.17 3.60
CA ARG A 190 -1.59 -29.76 3.33
C ARG A 190 -0.60 -28.91 4.12
N THR A 191 0.28 -28.24 3.40
CA THR A 191 1.28 -27.33 3.98
C THR A 191 0.55 -26.27 4.81
N ARG A 192 0.94 -26.14 6.07
CA ARG A 192 0.36 -25.13 6.96
C ARG A 192 0.59 -23.74 6.43
N ALA A 193 -0.43 -22.90 6.49
CA ALA A 193 -0.29 -21.47 6.22
C ALA A 193 0.76 -20.85 7.16
N VAL A 194 1.67 -20.07 6.59
CA VAL A 194 2.70 -19.35 7.36
C VAL A 194 2.21 -17.91 7.54
N VAL A 195 2.10 -17.49 8.80
CA VAL A 195 1.70 -16.13 9.17
C VAL A 195 2.95 -15.35 9.54
N PHE A 196 3.17 -14.22 8.89
CA PHE A 196 4.25 -13.29 9.19
C PHE A 196 3.67 -11.99 9.75
N ASP A 197 4.19 -11.55 10.89
CA ASP A 197 3.90 -10.25 11.46
C ASP A 197 5.11 -9.33 11.22
N GLY A 198 4.90 -8.29 10.42
CA GLY A 198 5.95 -7.35 10.00
C GLY A 198 6.03 -6.14 10.93
N THR A 199 6.29 -6.35 12.22
CA THR A 199 6.71 -5.24 13.07
C THR A 199 8.16 -4.89 12.76
N PRO A 200 8.48 -3.64 12.40
CA PRO A 200 9.88 -3.25 12.23
C PRO A 200 10.57 -3.23 13.61
N PHE A 201 11.76 -3.80 13.65
CA PHE A 201 12.70 -3.64 14.78
C PHE A 201 13.20 -2.20 14.88
#